data_f2c6d5a7b87e0f80ff38e37acade99af
#
_entry.id   f2c6d5a7b87e0f80ff38e37acade99af
#
_cell.length_a   1.000
_cell.length_b   1.000
_cell.length_c   1.000
_cell.angle_alpha   90.00
_cell.angle_beta   90.00
_cell.angle_gamma   90.00
#
_symmetry.space_group_name_H-M   'P 1'
#
loop_
_entity.id
_entity.type
_entity.pdbx_description
1 polymer ?
#
loop_
_entity_poly.entity_id
_entity_poly.type
_entity_poly.pdbx_seq_one_letter_code
_entity_poly.pdbx_strand_id
1 'polypeptide(L)'
;STALTELESANQALRGEVERERELDRQRMAFFNAASHELKTPVTILKGQLTGMLEGVGVYQNRDKYLLRSLQVTGRMENLVQEMLTISRMEAGAAAMKQEPVELSALLEEQLKLDAGLLEQRSQHLDKELTPGITTIGDAVLLGKVLGNLISNASLYSPDGAGIRIWCGWQDGRPAVTVENAEAHIGKDALPHLYEAFYREECSRNRASGGSGLGLYLVKMI
;
A
#
# COMPACT_ATOMS: atom_id res chain seq x y z
N SER A 1 45.13 -19.58 21.49
CA SER A 1 44.59 -19.45 22.85
C SER A 1 43.09 -19.17 22.75
N THR A 2 42.31 -19.98 23.42
CA THR A 2 40.86 -20.06 23.35
C THR A 2 40.18 -18.69 23.59
N ALA A 3 40.67 -17.91 24.55
CA ALA A 3 40.13 -16.59 24.91
C ALA A 3 40.28 -15.53 23.77
N LEU A 4 41.35 -15.59 22.99
CA LEU A 4 41.54 -14.68 21.87
C LEU A 4 40.55 -14.97 20.74
N THR A 5 40.32 -16.24 20.44
CA THR A 5 39.38 -16.69 19.42
C THR A 5 37.93 -16.37 19.83
N GLU A 6 37.58 -16.50 21.11
CA GLU A 6 36.28 -16.12 21.66
C GLU A 6 36.05 -14.59 21.55
N LEU A 7 37.09 -13.79 21.87
CA LEU A 7 37.03 -12.33 21.76
C LEU A 7 36.88 -11.89 20.31
N GLU A 8 37.59 -12.48 19.36
CA GLU A 8 37.49 -12.21 17.94
C GLU A 8 36.06 -12.54 17.40
N SER A 9 35.53 -13.70 17.80
CA SER A 9 34.16 -14.11 17.42
C SER A 9 33.11 -13.16 17.99
N ALA A 10 33.21 -12.77 19.26
CA ALA A 10 32.30 -11.80 19.88
C ALA A 10 32.39 -10.42 19.21
N ASN A 11 33.59 -9.95 18.86
CA ASN A 11 33.79 -8.68 18.18
C ASN A 11 33.19 -8.70 16.75
N GLN A 12 33.33 -9.84 16.06
CA GLN A 12 32.76 -10.00 14.73
C GLN A 12 31.21 -10.03 14.77
N ALA A 13 30.62 -10.71 15.75
CA ALA A 13 29.18 -10.73 15.99
C ALA A 13 28.67 -9.33 16.31
N LEU A 14 29.31 -8.58 17.20
CA LEU A 14 28.96 -7.22 17.57
C LEU A 14 29.03 -6.25 16.37
N ARG A 15 30.10 -6.39 15.57
CA ARG A 15 30.19 -5.58 14.33
C ARG A 15 29.06 -5.87 13.35
N GLY A 16 28.65 -7.13 13.22
CA GLY A 16 27.50 -7.52 12.39
C GLY A 16 26.19 -6.95 12.90
N GLU A 17 26.03 -6.88 14.23
CA GLU A 17 24.84 -6.31 14.86
C GLU A 17 24.78 -4.79 14.68
N VAL A 18 25.90 -4.09 14.91
CA VAL A 18 26.01 -2.63 14.68
C VAL A 18 25.74 -2.27 13.22
N GLU A 19 26.23 -3.04 12.26
CA GLU A 19 25.97 -2.76 10.83
C GLU A 19 24.50 -2.99 10.47
N ARG A 20 23.87 -4.01 11.06
CA ARG A 20 22.44 -4.26 10.89
C ARG A 20 21.57 -3.14 11.48
N GLU A 21 21.93 -2.64 12.66
CA GLU A 21 21.27 -1.51 13.31
C GLU A 21 21.40 -0.22 12.45
N ARG A 22 22.58 0.06 11.94
CA ARG A 22 22.82 1.20 11.04
C ARG A 22 21.99 1.12 9.74
N GLU A 23 21.86 -0.09 9.20
CA GLU A 23 21.04 -0.27 7.99
C GLU A 23 19.55 -0.04 8.27
N LEU A 24 19.04 -0.53 9.42
CA LEU A 24 17.68 -0.24 9.86
C LEU A 24 17.43 1.25 10.07
N ASP A 25 18.39 1.96 10.67
CA ASP A 25 18.29 3.41 10.85
C ASP A 25 18.27 4.17 9.51
N ARG A 26 19.10 3.76 8.55
CA ARG A 26 19.07 4.34 7.18
C ARG A 26 17.73 4.11 6.51
N GLN A 27 17.17 2.92 6.61
CA GLN A 27 15.86 2.60 6.03
C GLN A 27 14.74 3.42 6.68
N ARG A 28 14.76 3.57 8.01
CA ARG A 28 13.83 4.45 8.73
C ARG A 28 13.93 5.91 8.29
N MET A 29 15.15 6.45 8.19
CA MET A 29 15.36 7.82 7.74
C MET A 29 14.89 8.02 6.30
N ALA A 30 15.16 7.08 5.40
CA ALA A 30 14.68 7.11 4.02
C ALA A 30 13.15 7.10 3.97
N PHE A 31 12.50 6.24 4.79
CA PHE A 31 11.05 6.20 4.94
C PHE A 31 10.46 7.54 5.39
N PHE A 32 11.00 8.14 6.47
CA PHE A 32 10.52 9.43 6.97
C PHE A 32 10.72 10.57 5.98
N ASN A 33 11.83 10.59 5.26
CA ASN A 33 12.08 11.58 4.21
C ASN A 33 11.07 11.44 3.07
N ALA A 34 10.83 10.24 2.59
CA ALA A 34 9.85 9.97 1.54
C ALA A 34 8.42 10.32 2.00
N ALA A 35 8.05 9.92 3.22
CA ALA A 35 6.77 10.27 3.85
C ALA A 35 6.55 11.79 3.92
N SER A 36 7.57 12.53 4.33
CA SER A 36 7.53 13.99 4.41
C SER A 36 7.32 14.63 3.03
N HIS A 37 7.94 14.09 2.00
CA HIS A 37 7.76 14.52 0.62
C HIS A 37 6.34 14.24 0.10
N GLU A 38 5.82 13.03 0.35
CA GLU A 38 4.47 12.62 -0.07
C GLU A 38 3.37 13.40 0.66
N LEU A 39 3.58 13.81 1.91
CA LEU A 39 2.67 14.69 2.65
C LEU A 39 2.76 16.16 2.20
N LYS A 40 3.95 16.66 1.88
CA LYS A 40 4.15 18.05 1.48
C LYS A 40 3.39 18.41 0.19
N THR A 41 3.34 17.50 -0.76
CA THR A 41 2.69 17.72 -2.05
C THR A 41 1.19 18.00 -1.91
N PRO A 42 0.36 17.12 -1.27
CA PRO A 42 -1.06 17.39 -1.10
C PRO A 42 -1.34 18.61 -0.22
N VAL A 43 -0.53 18.86 0.81
CA VAL A 43 -0.63 20.09 1.64
C VAL A 43 -0.45 21.34 0.77
N THR A 44 0.54 21.34 -0.12
CA THR A 44 0.77 22.47 -1.04
C THR A 44 -0.38 22.67 -2.01
N ILE A 45 -0.92 21.57 -2.56
CA ILE A 45 -2.09 21.61 -3.45
C ILE A 45 -3.31 22.18 -2.71
N LEU A 46 -3.58 21.65 -1.50
CA LEU A 46 -4.71 22.09 -0.69
C LEU A 46 -4.60 23.58 -0.34
N LYS A 47 -3.42 24.02 0.10
CA LYS A 47 -3.16 25.42 0.37
C LYS A 47 -3.40 26.31 -0.84
N GLY A 48 -2.90 25.89 -2.03
CA GLY A 48 -3.12 26.63 -3.28
C GLY A 48 -4.58 26.72 -3.68
N GLN A 49 -5.35 25.63 -3.55
CA GLN A 49 -6.79 25.62 -3.83
C GLN A 49 -7.56 26.53 -2.89
N LEU A 50 -7.29 26.45 -1.58
CA LEU A 50 -7.95 27.30 -0.57
C LEU A 50 -7.62 28.77 -0.76
N THR A 51 -6.35 29.12 -0.98
CA THR A 51 -5.91 30.50 -1.25
C THR A 51 -6.59 31.03 -2.52
N GLY A 52 -6.56 30.28 -3.63
CA GLY A 52 -7.19 30.69 -4.88
C GLY A 52 -8.71 30.89 -4.76
N MET A 53 -9.40 30.05 -3.96
CA MET A 53 -10.83 30.22 -3.67
C MET A 53 -11.12 31.46 -2.80
N LEU A 54 -10.25 31.78 -1.83
CA LEU A 54 -10.38 33.00 -1.00
C LEU A 54 -10.19 34.25 -1.83
N GLU A 55 -9.20 34.26 -2.71
CA GLU A 55 -8.88 35.41 -3.56
C GLU A 55 -9.82 35.52 -4.78
N GLY A 56 -10.57 34.48 -5.09
CA GLY A 56 -11.49 34.44 -6.23
C GLY A 56 -10.79 34.50 -7.58
N VAL A 57 -9.58 33.99 -7.69
CA VAL A 57 -8.70 34.13 -8.85
C VAL A 57 -8.93 33.00 -9.87
N GLY A 58 -9.12 33.34 -11.13
CA GLY A 58 -9.10 32.42 -12.27
C GLY A 58 -10.06 31.24 -12.13
N VAL A 59 -9.55 30.03 -12.29
CA VAL A 59 -10.34 28.78 -12.25
C VAL A 59 -10.93 28.46 -10.87
N TYR A 60 -10.41 29.06 -9.80
CA TYR A 60 -10.86 28.87 -8.41
C TYR A 60 -12.14 29.60 -8.07
N GLN A 61 -12.69 30.44 -9.00
CA GLN A 61 -14.00 31.06 -8.86
C GLN A 61 -15.13 30.02 -8.73
N ASN A 62 -14.96 28.84 -9.33
CA ASN A 62 -15.86 27.71 -9.11
C ASN A 62 -15.54 27.02 -7.78
N ARG A 63 -15.99 27.63 -6.67
CA ARG A 63 -15.72 27.19 -5.31
C ARG A 63 -16.19 25.78 -5.03
N ASP A 64 -17.37 25.38 -5.47
CA ASP A 64 -17.95 24.06 -5.22
C ASP A 64 -17.06 22.95 -5.81
N LYS A 65 -16.63 23.14 -7.06
CA LYS A 65 -15.69 22.22 -7.71
C LYS A 65 -14.39 22.06 -6.93
N TYR A 66 -13.82 23.16 -6.45
CA TYR A 66 -12.52 23.12 -5.75
C TYR A 66 -12.66 22.69 -4.30
N LEU A 67 -13.80 22.91 -3.64
CA LEU A 67 -14.12 22.33 -2.34
C LEU A 67 -14.16 20.79 -2.42
N LEU A 68 -14.85 20.23 -3.44
CA LEU A 68 -14.88 18.80 -3.68
C LEU A 68 -13.47 18.23 -3.95
N ARG A 69 -12.67 18.92 -4.74
CA ARG A 69 -11.27 18.53 -4.98
C ARG A 69 -10.41 18.60 -3.72
N SER A 70 -10.58 19.64 -2.91
CA SER A 70 -9.90 19.78 -1.64
C SER A 70 -10.25 18.65 -0.68
N LEU A 71 -11.52 18.27 -0.63
CA LEU A 71 -11.99 17.13 0.17
C LEU A 71 -11.37 15.81 -0.31
N GLN A 72 -11.25 15.59 -1.62
CA GLN A 72 -10.55 14.43 -2.17
C GLN A 72 -9.06 14.40 -1.79
N VAL A 73 -8.39 15.57 -1.82
CA VAL A 73 -6.98 15.68 -1.40
C VAL A 73 -6.84 15.34 0.08
N THR A 74 -7.74 15.83 0.93
CA THR A 74 -7.75 15.54 2.38
C THR A 74 -7.95 14.04 2.64
N GLY A 75 -8.87 13.38 1.94
CA GLY A 75 -9.09 11.93 2.07
C GLY A 75 -7.85 11.10 1.68
N ARG A 76 -7.12 11.53 0.64
CA ARG A 76 -5.84 10.88 0.28
C ARG A 76 -4.78 11.05 1.37
N MET A 77 -4.70 12.23 1.99
CA MET A 77 -3.79 12.47 3.12
C MET A 77 -4.14 11.59 4.31
N GLU A 78 -5.42 11.48 4.62
CA GLU A 78 -5.91 10.62 5.71
C GLU A 78 -5.51 9.15 5.48
N ASN A 79 -5.73 8.63 4.29
CA ASN A 79 -5.32 7.27 3.92
C ASN A 79 -3.80 7.07 4.07
N LEU A 80 -2.99 8.02 3.56
CA LEU A 80 -1.54 7.98 3.67
C LEU A 80 -1.09 7.93 5.15
N VAL A 81 -1.67 8.77 6.00
CA VAL A 81 -1.37 8.79 7.44
C VAL A 81 -1.76 7.44 8.09
N GLN A 82 -2.90 6.86 7.75
CA GLN A 82 -3.34 5.57 8.28
C GLN A 82 -2.43 4.42 7.85
N GLU A 83 -1.96 4.42 6.61
CA GLU A 83 -0.96 3.46 6.13
C GLU A 83 0.35 3.58 6.92
N MET A 84 0.86 4.79 7.09
CA MET A 84 2.07 5.07 7.87
C MET A 84 1.94 4.63 9.34
N LEU A 85 0.81 4.91 9.98
CA LEU A 85 0.54 4.46 11.36
C LEU A 85 0.47 2.94 11.45
N THR A 86 -0.09 2.27 10.45
CA THR A 86 -0.13 0.80 10.41
C THR A 86 1.29 0.23 10.32
N ILE A 87 2.11 0.76 9.41
CA ILE A 87 3.52 0.37 9.25
C ILE A 87 4.30 0.60 10.55
N SER A 88 4.19 1.79 11.15
CA SER A 88 4.88 2.14 12.39
C SER A 88 4.52 1.20 13.55
N ARG A 89 3.25 0.80 13.69
CA ARG A 89 2.82 -0.17 14.71
C ARG A 89 3.41 -1.56 14.48
N MET A 90 3.51 -1.99 13.23
CA MET A 90 4.10 -3.27 12.86
C MET A 90 5.59 -3.30 13.12
N GLU A 91 6.33 -2.25 12.74
CA GLU A 91 7.78 -2.12 13.01
C GLU A 91 8.10 -2.07 14.50
N ALA A 92 7.25 -1.43 15.30
CA ALA A 92 7.43 -1.35 16.75
C ALA A 92 7.15 -2.69 17.47
N GLY A 93 6.70 -3.73 16.75
CA GLY A 93 6.24 -4.99 17.37
C GLY A 93 5.03 -4.79 18.30
N ALA A 94 4.46 -3.58 18.31
CA ALA A 94 3.37 -3.18 19.21
C ALA A 94 2.00 -3.73 18.77
N ALA A 95 1.88 -4.19 17.54
CA ALA A 95 0.70 -4.88 17.07
C ALA A 95 0.86 -6.37 17.42
N ALA A 96 0.33 -6.78 18.56
CA ALA A 96 -0.05 -8.18 18.73
C ALA A 96 -1.09 -8.47 17.64
N MET A 97 -0.63 -8.93 16.46
CA MET A 97 -1.51 -9.36 15.39
C MET A 97 -2.42 -10.43 15.96
N LYS A 98 -3.73 -10.25 15.81
CA LYS A 98 -4.69 -11.27 16.21
C LYS A 98 -4.39 -12.52 15.40
N GLN A 99 -4.31 -13.64 16.08
CA GLN A 99 -4.12 -14.96 15.48
C GLN A 99 -5.46 -15.71 15.57
N GLU A 100 -6.39 -15.31 14.71
CA GLU A 100 -7.75 -15.87 14.69
C GLU A 100 -7.98 -16.59 13.35
N PRO A 101 -8.85 -17.61 13.30
CA PRO A 101 -9.26 -18.20 12.03
C PRO A 101 -10.01 -17.16 11.20
N VAL A 102 -9.52 -16.89 9.98
CA VAL A 102 -10.13 -15.95 9.04
C VAL A 102 -10.50 -16.70 7.76
N GLU A 103 -11.76 -16.65 7.38
CA GLU A 103 -12.22 -17.18 6.10
C GLU A 103 -11.90 -16.17 4.99
N LEU A 104 -10.91 -16.50 4.15
CA LEU A 104 -10.39 -15.60 3.11
C LEU A 104 -11.43 -15.30 2.03
N SER A 105 -12.21 -16.31 1.63
CA SER A 105 -13.24 -16.15 0.60
C SER A 105 -14.34 -15.19 1.04
N ALA A 106 -14.80 -15.27 2.28
CA ALA A 106 -15.79 -14.35 2.83
C ALA A 106 -15.22 -12.93 2.99
N LEU A 107 -14.00 -12.80 3.52
CA LEU A 107 -13.32 -11.52 3.66
C LEU A 107 -13.08 -10.85 2.30
N LEU A 108 -12.73 -11.64 1.29
CA LEU A 108 -12.52 -11.15 -0.08
C LEU A 108 -13.83 -10.67 -0.71
N GLU A 109 -14.94 -11.38 -0.50
CA GLU A 109 -16.27 -10.95 -0.95
C GLU A 109 -16.70 -9.64 -0.28
N GLU A 110 -16.42 -9.47 1.00
CA GLU A 110 -16.70 -8.23 1.72
C GLU A 110 -15.86 -7.07 1.14
N GLN A 111 -14.58 -7.30 0.93
CA GLN A 111 -13.68 -6.30 0.34
C GLN A 111 -14.10 -5.91 -1.08
N LEU A 112 -14.51 -6.88 -1.91
CA LEU A 112 -15.00 -6.62 -3.26
C LEU A 112 -16.29 -5.77 -3.28
N LYS A 113 -17.15 -5.90 -2.28
CA LYS A 113 -18.32 -5.03 -2.14
C LYS A 113 -17.92 -3.59 -1.81
N LEU A 114 -16.89 -3.40 -0.97
CA LEU A 114 -16.37 -2.07 -0.64
C LEU A 114 -15.74 -1.39 -1.87
N ASP A 115 -15.03 -2.14 -2.68
CA ASP A 115 -14.32 -1.64 -3.86
C ASP A 115 -15.18 -1.63 -5.15
N ALA A 116 -16.43 -2.11 -5.11
CA ALA A 116 -17.31 -2.20 -6.28
C ALA A 116 -17.47 -0.85 -7.01
N GLY A 117 -17.67 0.23 -6.27
CA GLY A 117 -17.80 1.57 -6.83
C GLY A 117 -16.55 2.05 -7.59
N LEU A 118 -15.35 1.64 -7.15
CA LEU A 118 -14.10 1.94 -7.87
C LEU A 118 -14.06 1.24 -9.23
N LEU A 119 -14.41 -0.04 -9.26
CA LEU A 119 -14.43 -0.85 -10.48
C LEU A 119 -15.48 -0.37 -11.47
N GLU A 120 -16.70 -0.06 -10.98
CA GLU A 120 -17.80 0.49 -11.78
C GLU A 120 -17.45 1.84 -12.41
N GLN A 121 -16.87 2.76 -11.64
CA GLN A 121 -16.45 4.07 -12.14
C GLN A 121 -15.49 3.98 -13.32
N ARG A 122 -14.67 2.90 -13.35
CA ARG A 122 -13.71 2.65 -14.42
C ARG A 122 -14.22 1.65 -15.46
N SER A 123 -15.48 1.23 -15.38
CA SER A 123 -16.10 0.26 -16.29
C SER A 123 -15.31 -1.05 -16.39
N GLN A 124 -14.59 -1.42 -15.33
CA GLN A 124 -13.75 -2.62 -15.29
C GLN A 124 -14.57 -3.87 -15.02
N HIS A 125 -14.18 -4.97 -15.64
CA HIS A 125 -14.90 -6.25 -15.54
C HIS A 125 -14.23 -7.13 -14.50
N LEU A 126 -15.00 -7.55 -13.48
CA LEU A 126 -14.53 -8.45 -12.44
C LEU A 126 -14.91 -9.88 -12.78
N ASP A 127 -13.90 -10.76 -12.94
CA ASP A 127 -14.04 -12.20 -13.01
C ASP A 127 -13.56 -12.81 -11.68
N LYS A 128 -14.43 -13.49 -10.95
CA LYS A 128 -14.11 -14.02 -9.63
C LYS A 128 -14.39 -15.51 -9.53
N GLU A 129 -13.40 -16.25 -9.01
CA GLU A 129 -13.51 -17.66 -8.66
C GLU A 129 -13.08 -17.82 -7.20
N LEU A 130 -14.04 -17.92 -6.29
CA LEU A 130 -13.81 -17.97 -4.85
C LEU A 130 -14.28 -19.32 -4.31
N THR A 131 -13.34 -20.16 -3.87
CA THR A 131 -13.67 -21.41 -3.21
C THR A 131 -14.13 -21.13 -1.78
N PRO A 132 -15.35 -21.49 -1.38
CA PRO A 132 -15.85 -21.28 -0.01
C PRO A 132 -15.03 -22.06 1.03
N GLY A 133 -14.96 -21.53 2.26
CA GLY A 133 -14.33 -22.23 3.38
C GLY A 133 -12.80 -22.21 3.38
N ILE A 134 -12.17 -21.40 2.55
CA ILE A 134 -10.71 -21.20 2.58
C ILE A 134 -10.35 -20.38 3.81
N THR A 135 -9.72 -21.00 4.80
CA THR A 135 -9.40 -20.39 6.09
C THR A 135 -7.90 -20.32 6.32
N THR A 136 -7.44 -19.20 6.87
CA THR A 136 -6.07 -19.00 7.38
C THR A 136 -6.09 -18.48 8.80
N ILE A 137 -4.95 -18.53 9.49
CA ILE A 137 -4.80 -17.90 10.81
C ILE A 137 -4.19 -16.52 10.58
N GLY A 138 -4.81 -15.47 11.13
CA GLY A 138 -4.33 -14.10 10.96
C GLY A 138 -5.25 -13.07 11.59
N ASP A 139 -4.98 -11.81 11.27
CA ASP A 139 -5.80 -10.65 11.67
C ASP A 139 -6.69 -10.25 10.49
N ALA A 140 -8.00 -10.38 10.63
CA ALA A 140 -8.97 -10.07 9.57
C ALA A 140 -8.88 -8.61 9.09
N VAL A 141 -8.58 -7.65 9.99
CA VAL A 141 -8.44 -6.23 9.63
C VAL A 141 -7.21 -6.01 8.77
N LEU A 142 -6.08 -6.61 9.14
CA LEU A 142 -4.84 -6.51 8.37
C LEU A 142 -4.95 -7.24 7.02
N LEU A 143 -5.52 -8.44 7.01
CA LEU A 143 -5.76 -9.18 5.77
C LEU A 143 -6.74 -8.45 4.85
N GLY A 144 -7.77 -7.80 5.39
CA GLY A 144 -8.66 -6.93 4.62
C GLY A 144 -7.91 -5.77 3.96
N LYS A 145 -6.96 -5.14 4.67
CA LYS A 145 -6.09 -4.11 4.08
C LYS A 145 -5.20 -4.66 2.96
N VAL A 146 -4.65 -5.88 3.11
CA VAL A 146 -3.89 -6.54 2.03
C VAL A 146 -4.76 -6.70 0.79
N LEU A 147 -5.95 -7.27 0.95
CA LEU A 147 -6.88 -7.51 -0.16
C LEU A 147 -7.30 -6.21 -0.84
N GLY A 148 -7.67 -5.18 -0.06
CA GLY A 148 -8.02 -3.86 -0.60
C GLY A 148 -6.87 -3.22 -1.37
N ASN A 149 -5.63 -3.32 -0.87
CA ASN A 149 -4.45 -2.81 -1.58
C ASN A 149 -4.21 -3.55 -2.90
N LEU A 150 -4.38 -4.85 -2.93
CA LEU A 150 -4.21 -5.62 -4.17
C LEU A 150 -5.30 -5.30 -5.20
N ILE A 151 -6.57 -5.22 -4.77
CA ILE A 151 -7.70 -4.91 -5.64
C ILE A 151 -7.60 -3.48 -6.18
N SER A 152 -7.33 -2.50 -5.31
CA SER A 152 -7.17 -1.11 -5.72
C SER A 152 -5.98 -0.92 -6.67
N ASN A 153 -4.86 -1.61 -6.45
CA ASN A 153 -3.73 -1.61 -7.37
C ASN A 153 -4.12 -2.21 -8.72
N ALA A 154 -4.77 -3.37 -8.73
CA ALA A 154 -5.23 -3.99 -9.98
C ALA A 154 -6.14 -3.03 -10.77
N SER A 155 -7.06 -2.34 -10.11
CA SER A 155 -7.90 -1.33 -10.74
C SER A 155 -7.11 -0.13 -11.25
N LEU A 156 -6.26 0.45 -10.42
CA LEU A 156 -5.50 1.67 -10.73
C LEU A 156 -4.54 1.52 -11.92
N TYR A 157 -3.88 0.37 -12.00
CA TYR A 157 -2.86 0.10 -13.01
C TYR A 157 -3.38 -0.63 -14.25
N SER A 158 -4.68 -0.91 -14.32
CA SER A 158 -5.34 -1.39 -15.52
C SER A 158 -6.03 -0.23 -16.26
N PRO A 159 -6.15 -0.31 -17.59
CA PRO A 159 -6.98 0.62 -18.36
C PRO A 159 -8.46 0.58 -17.92
N ASP A 160 -9.20 1.64 -18.25
CA ASP A 160 -10.66 1.64 -18.11
C ASP A 160 -11.26 0.55 -19.04
N GLY A 161 -12.22 -0.21 -18.53
CA GLY A 161 -12.83 -1.33 -19.24
C GLY A 161 -12.04 -2.64 -19.21
N ALA A 162 -10.83 -2.66 -18.63
CA ALA A 162 -10.03 -3.87 -18.55
C ALA A 162 -10.61 -4.94 -17.60
N GLY A 163 -10.22 -6.20 -17.79
CA GLY A 163 -10.58 -7.32 -16.93
C GLY A 163 -9.68 -7.42 -15.71
N ILE A 164 -10.28 -7.65 -14.56
CA ILE A 164 -9.59 -8.02 -13.31
C ILE A 164 -10.09 -9.39 -12.90
N ARG A 165 -9.17 -10.35 -12.73
CA ARG A 165 -9.50 -11.69 -12.26
C ARG A 165 -9.04 -11.88 -10.84
N ILE A 166 -9.90 -12.46 -10.01
CA ILE A 166 -9.61 -12.74 -8.61
C ILE A 166 -9.94 -14.21 -8.33
N TRP A 167 -8.95 -14.90 -7.81
CA TRP A 167 -9.07 -16.29 -7.42
C TRP A 167 -8.74 -16.48 -5.95
N CYS A 168 -9.49 -17.34 -5.25
CA CYS A 168 -9.21 -17.73 -3.87
C CYS A 168 -9.40 -19.25 -3.74
N GLY A 169 -8.37 -19.93 -3.25
CA GLY A 169 -8.40 -21.39 -3.15
C GLY A 169 -7.15 -21.94 -2.46
N TRP A 170 -6.90 -23.23 -2.68
CA TRP A 170 -5.69 -23.91 -2.20
C TRP A 170 -4.63 -23.96 -3.29
N GLN A 171 -3.42 -23.49 -3.00
CA GLN A 171 -2.27 -23.61 -3.87
C GLN A 171 -1.12 -24.25 -3.09
N ASP A 172 -0.58 -25.36 -3.59
CA ASP A 172 0.49 -26.11 -2.94
C ASP A 172 0.20 -26.45 -1.46
N GLY A 173 -1.06 -26.77 -1.15
CA GLY A 173 -1.52 -27.12 0.20
C GLY A 173 -1.63 -25.93 1.16
N ARG A 174 -1.59 -24.70 0.65
CA ARG A 174 -1.75 -23.45 1.42
C ARG A 174 -2.93 -22.64 0.90
N PRO A 175 -3.67 -21.93 1.78
CA PRO A 175 -4.65 -20.96 1.34
C PRO A 175 -3.98 -19.83 0.58
N ALA A 176 -4.52 -19.48 -0.58
CA ALA A 176 -3.95 -18.45 -1.44
C ALA A 176 -5.04 -17.60 -2.09
N VAL A 177 -4.68 -16.35 -2.36
CA VAL A 177 -5.47 -15.40 -3.14
C VAL A 177 -4.60 -14.88 -4.27
N THR A 178 -5.15 -14.87 -5.49
CA THR A 178 -4.51 -14.29 -6.66
C THR A 178 -5.35 -13.16 -7.20
N VAL A 179 -4.73 -12.03 -7.49
CA VAL A 179 -5.34 -10.88 -8.16
C VAL A 179 -4.55 -10.64 -9.45
N GLU A 180 -5.22 -10.78 -10.58
CA GLU A 180 -4.64 -10.59 -11.91
C GLU A 180 -5.32 -9.41 -12.59
N ASN A 181 -4.55 -8.52 -13.17
CA ASN A 181 -5.04 -7.41 -13.95
C ASN A 181 -4.57 -7.52 -15.40
N ALA A 182 -5.53 -7.55 -16.32
CA ALA A 182 -5.26 -7.62 -17.75
C ALA A 182 -4.71 -6.29 -18.28
N GLU A 183 -3.90 -6.39 -19.35
CA GLU A 183 -3.36 -5.23 -20.08
C GLU A 183 -2.46 -4.31 -19.25
N ALA A 184 -2.07 -4.71 -18.04
CA ALA A 184 -1.08 -4.03 -17.25
C ALA A 184 0.31 -4.58 -17.59
N HIS A 185 1.29 -3.68 -17.69
CA HIS A 185 2.67 -4.06 -17.92
C HIS A 185 3.56 -3.48 -16.82
N ILE A 186 4.35 -4.35 -16.20
CA ILE A 186 5.36 -3.96 -15.22
C ILE A 186 6.72 -4.17 -15.87
N GLY A 187 7.53 -3.10 -15.92
CA GLY A 187 8.90 -3.18 -16.43
C GLY A 187 9.74 -4.16 -15.62
N LYS A 188 10.61 -4.93 -16.27
CA LYS A 188 11.47 -5.90 -15.57
C LYS A 188 12.34 -5.25 -14.50
N ASP A 189 12.77 -4.03 -14.73
CA ASP A 189 13.59 -3.26 -13.79
C ASP A 189 12.79 -2.76 -12.59
N ALA A 190 11.46 -2.65 -12.71
CA ALA A 190 10.56 -2.25 -11.63
C ALA A 190 10.25 -3.41 -10.64
N LEU A 191 10.25 -4.66 -11.13
CA LEU A 191 9.86 -5.82 -10.33
C LEU A 191 10.58 -5.94 -8.97
N PRO A 192 11.91 -5.75 -8.85
CA PRO A 192 12.60 -5.85 -7.57
C PRO A 192 12.18 -4.77 -6.56
N HIS A 193 11.68 -3.63 -7.06
CA HIS A 193 11.37 -2.43 -6.27
C HIS A 193 9.91 -2.28 -5.90
N LEU A 194 9.00 -3.09 -6.46
CA LEU A 194 7.55 -2.96 -6.25
C LEU A 194 7.11 -2.95 -4.78
N TYR A 195 7.87 -3.65 -3.93
CA TYR A 195 7.61 -3.75 -2.49
C TYR A 195 8.43 -2.78 -1.64
N GLU A 196 9.13 -1.82 -2.27
CA GLU A 196 9.80 -0.75 -1.54
C GLU A 196 8.81 0.35 -1.18
N ALA A 197 8.98 0.93 0.01
CA ALA A 197 8.11 2.01 0.46
C ALA A 197 8.21 3.23 -0.47
N PHE A 198 7.05 3.77 -0.88
CA PHE A 198 6.93 4.93 -1.77
C PHE A 198 7.45 4.72 -3.20
N TYR A 199 7.80 3.49 -3.56
CA TYR A 199 8.22 3.21 -4.94
C TYR A 199 7.03 3.34 -5.90
N ARG A 200 7.29 4.00 -7.02
CA ARG A 200 6.33 4.15 -8.13
C ARG A 200 7.10 4.20 -9.44
N GLU A 201 6.65 3.43 -10.42
CA GLU A 201 7.23 3.47 -11.77
C GLU A 201 6.97 4.84 -12.42
N GLU A 202 7.94 5.35 -13.22
CA GLU A 202 7.87 6.71 -13.79
C GLU A 202 6.62 6.95 -14.66
N CYS A 203 6.18 5.93 -15.39
CA CYS A 203 4.97 5.98 -16.20
C CYS A 203 3.69 6.19 -15.35
N SER A 204 3.71 5.77 -14.08
CA SER A 204 2.60 5.89 -13.14
C SER A 204 2.65 7.17 -12.29
N ARG A 205 3.72 7.97 -12.41
CA ARG A 205 3.88 9.26 -11.72
C ARG A 205 2.87 10.32 -12.15
N ASN A 206 2.06 10.05 -13.15
CA ASN A 206 0.95 10.93 -13.49
C ASN A 206 0.05 11.03 -12.26
N ARG A 207 0.08 12.19 -11.59
CA ARG A 207 -0.54 12.51 -10.28
C ARG A 207 -2.04 12.22 -10.19
N ALA A 208 -2.68 11.91 -11.31
CA ALA A 208 -4.09 11.51 -11.40
C ALA A 208 -4.37 10.10 -10.83
N SER A 209 -3.40 9.19 -10.84
CA SER A 209 -3.60 7.80 -10.39
C SER A 209 -3.60 7.60 -8.87
N GLY A 210 -3.26 8.60 -8.07
CA GLY A 210 -3.60 8.69 -6.64
C GLY A 210 -2.98 7.69 -5.65
N GLY A 211 -2.11 6.78 -6.06
CA GLY A 211 -1.50 5.80 -5.15
C GLY A 211 -0.39 6.41 -4.28
N SER A 212 -0.32 6.01 -3.00
CA SER A 212 0.70 6.44 -2.02
C SER A 212 2.08 5.84 -2.25
N GLY A 213 2.16 4.70 -2.95
CA GLY A 213 3.36 3.86 -3.02
C GLY A 213 3.61 3.03 -1.76
N LEU A 214 2.70 3.05 -0.79
CA LEU A 214 2.79 2.24 0.44
C LEU A 214 1.97 0.95 0.38
N GLY A 215 1.00 0.84 -0.52
CA GLY A 215 0.07 -0.29 -0.56
C GLY A 215 0.77 -1.65 -0.68
N LEU A 216 1.68 -1.83 -1.67
CA LEU A 216 2.42 -3.09 -1.84
C LEU A 216 3.49 -3.30 -0.75
N TYR A 217 4.08 -2.22 -0.23
CA TYR A 217 4.96 -2.32 0.92
C TYR A 217 4.21 -2.87 2.14
N LEU A 218 3.00 -2.39 2.39
CA LEU A 218 2.13 -2.88 3.46
C LEU A 218 1.74 -4.36 3.25
N VAL A 219 1.42 -4.76 2.00
CA VAL A 219 1.16 -6.16 1.65
C VAL A 219 2.33 -7.07 2.00
N LYS A 220 3.56 -6.61 1.81
CA LYS A 220 4.77 -7.37 2.17
C LYS A 220 4.98 -7.49 3.67
N MET A 221 4.55 -6.48 4.44
CA MET A 221 4.75 -6.44 5.89
C MET A 221 3.76 -7.29 6.67
N ILE A 222 2.55 -7.45 6.14
CA ILE A 222 1.46 -8.24 6.73
C ILE A 222 1.60 -9.71 6.35
#